data_d822d257af498b79e7efa668f2c273b3
#
_entry.id   d822d257af498b79e7efa668f2c273b3
#
_cell.length_a   1.000
_cell.length_b   1.000
_cell.length_c   1.000
_cell.angle_alpha   90.00
_cell.angle_beta   90.00
_cell.angle_gamma   90.00
#
_symmetry.space_group_name_H-M   'P 1'
#
loop_
_entity.id
_entity.type
_entity.pdbx_description
1 polymer ?
#
loop_
_entity_poly.entity_id
_entity_poly.type
_entity_poly.pdbx_seq_one_letter_code
_entity_poly.pdbx_strand_id
1 'polypeptide(L)'
;MKDKNRFSVLLEHLMSVADLKNSVLARAVQYDDSYISKWISGKLLPTEKNHENILMSISHCIVEALSEDSTTQLLQEYQLQNTEDLASAIYDNLESEYAYVKELQSTTGTEVAPKISYYPELTLDQFIFKMKHPSLRKVNSLNVYAIVDILSVDPNYQFLIAELNSVHGGRDLVFPGVHFSLFIDLESATSNATYTACFLMNVITHLSNIDFTLYCGMQAQRKLIFAIKDTYAISGMLVDSSHCLGVSTIEDCELTNELYHKIRLLCNKETLLLRKTTIPEMIQHFE
;
A
#
# COMPACT_ATOMS: atom_id res chain seq x y z
N MET A 1 -17.34 2.47 -20.29
CA MET A 1 -17.50 3.20 -19.01
C MET A 1 -16.16 3.83 -18.74
N LYS A 2 -16.08 5.15 -18.52
CA LYS A 2 -14.80 5.73 -18.02
C LYS A 2 -14.61 5.19 -16.61
N ASP A 3 -13.44 4.63 -16.34
CA ASP A 3 -13.12 4.13 -15.02
C ASP A 3 -13.18 5.29 -14.01
N LYS A 4 -13.78 5.03 -12.85
CA LYS A 4 -13.82 5.98 -11.74
C LYS A 4 -12.40 6.29 -11.30
N ASN A 5 -12.08 7.56 -11.09
CA ASN A 5 -10.79 7.92 -10.54
C ASN A 5 -10.73 7.63 -9.03
N ARG A 6 -9.53 7.62 -8.47
CA ARG A 6 -9.28 7.23 -7.08
C ARG A 6 -10.00 8.11 -6.06
N PHE A 7 -10.02 9.42 -6.28
CA PHE A 7 -10.76 10.37 -5.44
C PHE A 7 -12.26 10.04 -5.42
N SER A 8 -12.84 9.72 -6.59
CA SER A 8 -14.27 9.40 -6.68
C SER A 8 -14.63 8.10 -5.97
N VAL A 9 -13.74 7.10 -6.02
CA VAL A 9 -13.95 5.81 -5.33
C VAL A 9 -13.90 6.02 -3.81
N LEU A 10 -12.93 6.80 -3.31
CA LEU A 10 -12.83 7.12 -1.90
C LEU A 10 -14.05 7.91 -1.41
N LEU A 11 -14.45 8.94 -2.14
CA LEU A 11 -15.60 9.77 -1.77
C LEU A 11 -16.89 8.94 -1.71
N GLU A 12 -17.13 8.07 -2.71
CA GLU A 12 -18.28 7.18 -2.72
C GLU A 12 -18.27 6.18 -1.55
N HIS A 13 -17.09 5.62 -1.23
CA HIS A 13 -16.93 4.73 -0.08
C HIS A 13 -17.29 5.44 1.22
N LEU A 14 -16.70 6.60 1.49
CA LEU A 14 -16.95 7.36 2.70
C LEU A 14 -18.42 7.77 2.85
N MET A 15 -19.05 8.23 1.75
CA MET A 15 -20.48 8.55 1.74
C MET A 15 -21.36 7.32 1.99
N SER A 16 -20.97 6.16 1.46
CA SER A 16 -21.70 4.90 1.68
C SER A 16 -21.62 4.45 3.15
N VAL A 17 -20.44 4.56 3.78
CA VAL A 17 -20.25 4.20 5.19
C VAL A 17 -21.04 5.13 6.11
N ALA A 18 -21.13 6.42 5.78
CA ALA A 18 -21.88 7.42 6.54
C ALA A 18 -23.39 7.45 6.20
N ASP A 19 -23.87 6.61 5.28
CA ASP A 19 -25.22 6.68 4.70
C ASP A 19 -25.64 8.10 4.26
N LEU A 20 -24.66 8.82 3.68
CA LEU A 20 -24.78 10.24 3.34
C LEU A 20 -25.33 10.44 1.95
N LYS A 21 -26.45 11.18 1.83
CA LYS A 21 -27.05 11.52 0.53
C LYS A 21 -26.29 12.68 -0.14
N ASN A 22 -26.26 12.67 -1.48
CA ASN A 22 -25.63 13.73 -2.28
C ASN A 22 -26.12 15.12 -1.90
N SER A 23 -27.44 15.30 -1.66
CA SER A 23 -28.02 16.57 -1.30
C SER A 23 -27.57 17.14 0.06
N VAL A 24 -27.21 16.27 1.00
CA VAL A 24 -26.68 16.69 2.30
C VAL A 24 -25.26 17.16 2.14
N LEU A 25 -24.43 16.40 1.43
CA LEU A 25 -23.04 16.79 1.15
C LEU A 25 -23.00 18.08 0.30
N ALA A 26 -23.84 18.19 -0.73
CA ALA A 26 -23.94 19.39 -1.58
C ALA A 26 -24.20 20.65 -0.76
N ARG A 27 -25.10 20.57 0.21
CA ARG A 27 -25.40 21.68 1.13
C ARG A 27 -24.20 22.00 2.01
N ALA A 28 -23.50 21.02 2.54
CA ALA A 28 -22.33 21.21 3.40
C ALA A 28 -21.18 21.92 2.65
N VAL A 29 -20.94 21.56 1.40
CA VAL A 29 -19.88 22.16 0.57
C VAL A 29 -20.35 23.38 -0.24
N GLN A 30 -21.63 23.77 -0.12
CA GLN A 30 -22.25 24.90 -0.84
C GLN A 30 -22.18 24.76 -2.38
N TYR A 31 -22.38 23.55 -2.88
CA TYR A 31 -22.44 23.22 -4.30
C TYR A 31 -23.81 22.60 -4.66
N ASP A 32 -24.10 22.52 -5.96
CA ASP A 32 -25.27 21.84 -6.46
C ASP A 32 -25.06 20.30 -6.45
N ASP A 33 -26.13 19.54 -6.22
CA ASP A 33 -26.13 18.06 -6.23
C ASP A 33 -25.49 17.46 -7.48
N SER A 34 -25.60 18.16 -8.61
CA SER A 34 -25.00 17.75 -9.87
C SER A 34 -23.47 17.74 -9.85
N TYR A 35 -22.84 18.58 -9.03
CA TYR A 35 -21.38 18.57 -8.84
C TYR A 35 -20.95 17.37 -8.01
N ILE A 36 -21.66 17.06 -6.93
CA ILE A 36 -21.40 15.88 -6.10
C ILE A 36 -21.50 14.62 -6.96
N SER A 37 -22.55 14.50 -7.78
CA SER A 37 -22.71 13.38 -8.72
C SER A 37 -21.56 13.28 -9.72
N LYS A 38 -20.99 14.40 -10.17
CA LYS A 38 -19.84 14.42 -11.08
C LYS A 38 -18.55 14.05 -10.36
N TRP A 39 -18.37 14.43 -9.09
CA TRP A 39 -17.23 14.02 -8.27
C TRP A 39 -17.26 12.51 -8.00
N ILE A 40 -18.40 11.96 -7.58
CA ILE A 40 -18.59 10.51 -7.34
C ILE A 40 -18.42 9.69 -8.63
N SER A 41 -18.86 10.23 -9.77
CA SER A 41 -18.70 9.54 -11.07
C SER A 41 -17.30 9.68 -11.67
N GLY A 42 -16.40 10.45 -11.05
CA GLY A 42 -15.04 10.71 -11.55
C GLY A 42 -14.97 11.64 -12.77
N LYS A 43 -16.08 12.31 -13.14
CA LYS A 43 -16.12 13.22 -14.29
C LYS A 43 -15.49 14.56 -14.01
N LEU A 44 -15.54 15.03 -12.77
CA LEU A 44 -14.95 16.28 -12.29
C LEU A 44 -14.27 16.04 -10.94
N LEU A 45 -13.33 16.93 -10.62
CA LEU A 45 -12.75 17.12 -9.30
C LEU A 45 -13.22 18.43 -8.68
N PRO A 46 -13.12 18.60 -7.34
CA PRO A 46 -13.22 19.91 -6.70
C PRO A 46 -12.31 20.94 -7.36
N THR A 47 -12.73 22.21 -7.37
CA THR A 47 -11.98 23.27 -8.03
C THR A 47 -10.68 23.58 -7.28
N GLU A 48 -9.58 23.78 -8.01
CA GLU A 48 -8.24 23.99 -7.48
C GLU A 48 -8.14 25.15 -6.47
N LYS A 49 -8.90 26.23 -6.69
CA LYS A 49 -8.90 27.41 -5.80
C LYS A 49 -9.46 27.16 -4.41
N ASN A 50 -10.35 26.18 -4.26
CA ASN A 50 -11.12 25.98 -3.03
C ASN A 50 -11.08 24.51 -2.56
N HIS A 51 -10.22 23.66 -3.16
CA HIS A 51 -10.22 22.22 -2.85
C HIS A 51 -10.02 21.95 -1.36
N GLU A 52 -9.07 22.61 -0.70
CA GLU A 52 -8.79 22.44 0.73
C GLU A 52 -10.05 22.68 1.59
N ASN A 53 -10.75 23.78 1.37
CA ASN A 53 -11.99 24.09 2.10
C ASN A 53 -13.11 23.08 1.79
N ILE A 54 -13.21 22.65 0.53
CA ILE A 54 -14.20 21.65 0.10
C ILE A 54 -13.90 20.32 0.78
N LEU A 55 -12.64 19.84 0.74
CA LEU A 55 -12.24 18.58 1.35
C LEU A 55 -12.41 18.60 2.87
N MET A 56 -12.09 19.72 3.51
CA MET A 56 -12.33 19.91 4.94
C MET A 56 -13.84 19.85 5.27
N SER A 57 -14.67 20.51 4.46
CA SER A 57 -16.13 20.47 4.64
C SER A 57 -16.69 19.06 4.40
N ILE A 58 -16.15 18.32 3.43
CA ILE A 58 -16.50 16.92 3.17
C ILE A 58 -16.15 16.06 4.38
N SER A 59 -14.92 16.15 4.91
CA SER A 59 -14.47 15.33 6.04
C SER A 59 -15.32 15.57 7.30
N HIS A 60 -15.62 16.82 7.63
CA HIS A 60 -16.50 17.17 8.74
C HIS A 60 -17.93 16.65 8.54
N CYS A 61 -18.51 16.87 7.35
CA CYS A 61 -19.88 16.41 7.05
C CYS A 61 -20.00 14.88 7.15
N ILE A 62 -18.96 14.15 6.72
CA ILE A 62 -18.93 12.69 6.85
C ILE A 62 -18.91 12.30 8.33
N VAL A 63 -18.01 12.87 9.14
CA VAL A 63 -17.88 12.53 10.56
C VAL A 63 -19.17 12.86 11.32
N GLU A 64 -19.81 13.98 11.03
CA GLU A 64 -21.09 14.37 11.64
C GLU A 64 -22.26 13.43 11.28
N ALA A 65 -22.19 12.76 10.14
CA ALA A 65 -23.23 11.84 9.67
C ALA A 65 -23.05 10.40 10.15
N LEU A 66 -21.90 10.06 10.76
CA LEU A 66 -21.60 8.68 11.17
C LEU A 66 -22.52 8.21 12.32
N SER A 67 -22.98 6.97 12.21
CA SER A 67 -23.52 6.21 13.34
C SER A 67 -22.40 5.69 14.23
N GLU A 68 -22.73 5.17 15.43
CA GLU A 68 -21.72 4.55 16.30
C GLU A 68 -21.00 3.38 15.64
N ASP A 69 -21.73 2.53 14.90
CA ASP A 69 -21.18 1.39 14.19
C ASP A 69 -20.25 1.85 13.05
N SER A 70 -20.68 2.81 12.24
CA SER A 70 -19.88 3.40 11.15
C SER A 70 -18.66 4.15 11.66
N THR A 71 -18.76 4.82 12.81
CA THR A 71 -17.63 5.46 13.50
C THR A 71 -16.59 4.41 13.89
N THR A 72 -17.02 3.31 14.51
CA THR A 72 -16.14 2.21 14.88
C THR A 72 -15.46 1.61 13.65
N GLN A 73 -16.20 1.42 12.57
CA GLN A 73 -15.67 0.92 11.30
C GLN A 73 -14.57 1.85 10.74
N LEU A 74 -14.82 3.16 10.67
CA LEU A 74 -13.83 4.12 10.14
C LEU A 74 -12.64 4.31 11.08
N LEU A 75 -12.85 4.32 12.40
CA LEU A 75 -11.74 4.30 13.36
C LEU A 75 -10.84 3.08 13.13
N GLN A 76 -11.44 1.95 12.84
CA GLN A 76 -10.71 0.75 12.47
C GLN A 76 -10.00 0.90 11.13
N GLU A 77 -10.63 1.41 10.09
CA GLU A 77 -10.06 1.61 8.76
C GLU A 77 -8.89 2.61 8.78
N TYR A 78 -9.02 3.70 9.53
CA TYR A 78 -7.99 4.75 9.66
C TYR A 78 -6.98 4.51 10.78
N GLN A 79 -7.12 3.43 11.52
CA GLN A 79 -6.22 3.06 12.62
C GLN A 79 -6.14 4.10 13.75
N LEU A 80 -7.26 4.69 14.10
CA LEU A 80 -7.38 5.68 15.16
C LEU A 80 -7.95 5.07 16.43
N GLN A 81 -7.53 5.59 17.58
CA GLN A 81 -8.03 5.16 18.89
C GLN A 81 -9.20 6.03 19.38
N ASN A 82 -9.31 7.26 18.84
CA ASN A 82 -10.35 8.20 19.21
C ASN A 82 -10.95 8.86 17.98
N THR A 83 -12.10 9.51 18.15
CA THR A 83 -12.83 10.18 17.06
C THR A 83 -12.31 11.58 16.75
N GLU A 84 -11.48 12.17 17.63
CA GLU A 84 -11.01 13.56 17.49
C GLU A 84 -10.15 13.74 16.22
N ASP A 85 -9.34 12.72 15.89
CA ASP A 85 -8.45 12.75 14.74
C ASP A 85 -9.10 12.24 13.44
N LEU A 86 -10.35 11.73 13.50
CA LEU A 86 -10.99 11.06 12.36
C LEU A 86 -11.24 12.03 11.19
N ALA A 87 -11.70 13.24 11.46
CA ALA A 87 -11.94 14.25 10.44
C ALA A 87 -10.64 14.64 9.73
N SER A 88 -9.53 14.80 10.47
CA SER A 88 -8.22 15.08 9.92
C SER A 88 -7.71 13.93 9.06
N ALA A 89 -7.84 12.70 9.52
CA ALA A 89 -7.41 11.52 8.77
C ALA A 89 -8.20 11.32 7.46
N ILE A 90 -9.50 11.60 7.48
CA ILE A 90 -10.34 11.58 6.28
C ILE A 90 -9.89 12.70 5.32
N TYR A 91 -9.65 13.90 5.85
CA TYR A 91 -9.17 15.03 5.05
C TYR A 91 -7.83 14.68 4.37
N ASP A 92 -6.84 14.20 5.13
CA ASP A 92 -5.51 13.85 4.60
C ASP A 92 -5.59 12.78 3.50
N ASN A 93 -6.50 11.83 3.64
CA ASN A 93 -6.72 10.80 2.63
C ASN A 93 -7.40 11.37 1.38
N LEU A 94 -8.42 12.22 1.52
CA LEU A 94 -9.06 12.91 0.40
C LEU A 94 -8.10 13.82 -0.35
N GLU A 95 -7.27 14.58 0.37
CA GLU A 95 -6.23 15.45 -0.18
C GLU A 95 -5.20 14.66 -0.98
N SER A 96 -4.69 13.58 -0.42
CA SER A 96 -3.74 12.69 -1.10
C SER A 96 -4.30 12.15 -2.41
N GLU A 97 -5.59 11.75 -2.43
CA GLU A 97 -6.22 11.23 -3.63
C GLU A 97 -6.57 12.30 -4.66
N TYR A 98 -6.96 13.48 -4.19
CA TYR A 98 -7.17 14.63 -5.04
C TYR A 98 -5.87 15.03 -5.76
N ALA A 99 -4.78 15.18 -5.00
CA ALA A 99 -3.46 15.53 -5.54
C ALA A 99 -2.99 14.50 -6.59
N TYR A 100 -3.15 13.20 -6.29
CA TYR A 100 -2.79 12.12 -7.22
C TYR A 100 -3.57 12.21 -8.54
N VAL A 101 -4.91 12.37 -8.47
CA VAL A 101 -5.74 12.44 -9.69
C VAL A 101 -5.45 13.72 -10.47
N LYS A 102 -5.15 14.82 -9.78
CA LYS A 102 -4.79 16.10 -10.39
C LYS A 102 -3.48 16.00 -11.16
N GLU A 103 -2.48 15.35 -10.58
CA GLU A 103 -1.18 15.10 -11.22
C GLU A 103 -1.35 14.26 -12.48
N LEU A 104 -2.17 13.21 -12.43
CA LEU A 104 -2.49 12.39 -13.61
C LEU A 104 -3.19 13.20 -14.72
N GLN A 105 -4.10 14.13 -14.36
CA GLN A 105 -4.80 14.96 -15.34
C GLN A 105 -3.91 16.02 -15.97
N SER A 106 -2.92 16.53 -15.25
CA SER A 106 -1.95 17.50 -15.78
C SER A 106 -0.96 16.87 -16.77
N THR A 107 -0.79 15.54 -16.71
CA THR A 107 0.14 14.77 -17.55
C THR A 107 -0.48 14.27 -18.85
N THR A 108 -1.78 14.44 -19.11
CA THR A 108 -2.48 13.91 -20.30
C THR A 108 -2.22 14.64 -21.61
N GLY A 109 -1.14 15.37 -21.76
CA GLY A 109 -0.76 16.11 -22.98
C GLY A 109 0.61 15.81 -23.59
N THR A 110 1.42 14.97 -22.94
CA THR A 110 2.74 14.53 -23.42
C THR A 110 2.86 13.03 -23.17
N GLU A 111 3.64 12.33 -23.98
CA GLU A 111 4.05 10.95 -23.66
C GLU A 111 4.45 10.93 -22.18
N VAL A 112 3.67 10.21 -21.36
CA VAL A 112 3.87 10.18 -19.91
C VAL A 112 5.21 9.50 -19.69
N ALA A 113 6.24 10.27 -19.40
CA ALA A 113 7.50 9.70 -18.94
C ALA A 113 7.16 8.86 -17.68
N PRO A 114 7.67 7.62 -17.61
CA PRO A 114 7.38 6.75 -16.48
C PRO A 114 7.74 7.45 -15.18
N LYS A 115 6.83 7.46 -14.22
CA LYS A 115 7.06 8.13 -12.93
C LYS A 115 8.07 7.31 -12.13
N ILE A 116 9.32 7.67 -12.27
CA ILE A 116 10.45 7.09 -11.54
C ILE A 116 11.07 8.22 -10.70
N SER A 117 11.16 7.99 -9.40
CA SER A 117 11.91 8.89 -8.51
C SER A 117 13.19 8.20 -8.04
N TYR A 118 14.27 8.95 -8.00
CA TYR A 118 15.58 8.48 -7.57
C TYR A 118 16.06 9.23 -6.34
N TYR A 119 16.58 8.49 -5.38
CA TYR A 119 17.15 9.00 -4.14
C TYR A 119 18.56 8.45 -3.99
N PRO A 120 19.60 9.31 -3.96
CA PRO A 120 20.98 8.85 -3.84
C PRO A 120 21.23 7.99 -2.60
N GLU A 121 20.65 8.41 -1.47
CA GLU A 121 20.73 7.74 -0.18
C GLU A 121 19.43 7.92 0.60
N LEU A 122 19.02 6.88 1.32
CA LEU A 122 17.93 6.91 2.29
C LEU A 122 18.31 6.11 3.53
N THR A 123 17.84 6.56 4.69
CA THR A 123 17.82 5.70 5.88
C THR A 123 16.76 4.60 5.70
N LEU A 124 16.88 3.51 6.46
CA LEU A 124 15.88 2.44 6.42
C LEU A 124 14.47 2.92 6.83
N ASP A 125 14.37 3.86 7.79
CA ASP A 125 13.09 4.47 8.15
C ASP A 125 12.43 5.14 6.94
N GLN A 126 13.21 5.92 6.20
CA GLN A 126 12.74 6.60 5.00
C GLN A 126 12.38 5.60 3.89
N PHE A 127 13.16 4.53 3.74
CA PHE A 127 12.88 3.46 2.79
C PHE A 127 11.57 2.76 3.14
N ILE A 128 11.38 2.34 4.40
CA ILE A 128 10.16 1.70 4.89
C ILE A 128 8.95 2.63 4.75
N PHE A 129 9.11 3.92 5.06
CA PHE A 129 8.05 4.90 4.83
C PHE A 129 7.62 4.96 3.37
N LYS A 130 8.58 4.93 2.42
CA LYS A 130 8.26 4.90 0.99
C LYS A 130 7.64 3.58 0.53
N MET A 131 7.98 2.46 1.17
CA MET A 131 7.33 1.18 0.90
C MET A 131 5.82 1.20 1.25
N LYS A 132 5.42 2.00 2.25
CA LYS A 132 4.01 2.20 2.62
C LYS A 132 3.30 3.17 1.68
N HIS A 133 3.51 3.01 0.37
CA HIS A 133 2.97 3.91 -0.64
C HIS A 133 1.42 3.98 -0.58
N PRO A 134 0.80 5.17 -0.67
CA PRO A 134 -0.66 5.32 -0.58
C PRO A 134 -1.45 4.49 -1.59
N SER A 135 -0.86 4.19 -2.76
CA SER A 135 -1.50 3.33 -3.76
C SER A 135 -1.81 1.91 -3.26
N LEU A 136 -1.09 1.44 -2.24
CA LEU A 136 -1.28 0.10 -1.68
C LEU A 136 -2.59 -0.05 -0.91
N ARG A 137 -3.12 1.04 -0.37
CA ARG A 137 -4.37 1.03 0.40
C ARG A 137 -5.63 0.75 -0.44
N LYS A 138 -5.51 0.67 -1.76
CA LYS A 138 -6.64 0.65 -2.69
C LYS A 138 -6.68 -0.55 -3.62
N VAL A 139 -5.83 -1.50 -3.39
CA VAL A 139 -5.73 -2.70 -4.23
C VAL A 139 -6.51 -3.83 -3.55
N ASN A 140 -7.46 -4.42 -4.26
CA ASN A 140 -8.25 -5.55 -3.75
C ASN A 140 -7.44 -6.84 -3.55
N SER A 141 -6.26 -6.91 -4.14
CA SER A 141 -5.32 -8.03 -4.01
C SER A 141 -3.91 -7.53 -4.19
N LEU A 142 -3.02 -7.88 -3.28
CA LEU A 142 -1.60 -7.56 -3.35
C LEU A 142 -0.81 -8.79 -3.78
N ASN A 143 -0.20 -8.72 -4.95
CA ASN A 143 0.76 -9.69 -5.42
C ASN A 143 2.16 -9.08 -5.33
N VAL A 144 2.97 -9.56 -4.39
CA VAL A 144 4.28 -9.00 -4.09
C VAL A 144 5.37 -10.02 -4.34
N TYR A 145 6.39 -9.63 -5.10
CA TYR A 145 7.69 -10.30 -5.11
C TYR A 145 8.74 -9.38 -4.50
N ALA A 146 9.49 -9.91 -3.54
CA ALA A 146 10.55 -9.18 -2.87
C ALA A 146 11.87 -9.98 -2.87
N ILE A 147 12.97 -9.27 -3.09
CA ILE A 147 14.33 -9.77 -2.87
C ILE A 147 14.90 -8.92 -1.76
N VAL A 148 15.14 -9.51 -0.61
CA VAL A 148 15.52 -8.76 0.59
C VAL A 148 16.65 -9.46 1.32
N ASP A 149 17.74 -8.74 1.51
CA ASP A 149 18.80 -9.13 2.44
C ASP A 149 18.40 -8.76 3.88
N ILE A 150 17.33 -9.40 4.35
CA ILE A 150 16.71 -9.05 5.62
C ILE A 150 17.62 -9.37 6.81
N LEU A 151 18.52 -10.33 6.66
CA LEU A 151 19.43 -10.75 7.73
C LEU A 151 20.61 -9.80 7.92
N SER A 152 20.91 -8.96 6.92
CA SER A 152 21.91 -7.89 7.00
C SER A 152 21.34 -6.57 7.52
N VAL A 153 20.03 -6.47 7.65
CA VAL A 153 19.33 -5.31 8.20
C VAL A 153 19.39 -5.33 9.73
N ASP A 154 19.45 -4.16 10.36
CA ASP A 154 19.35 -4.05 11.81
C ASP A 154 18.08 -4.77 12.34
N PRO A 155 18.19 -5.58 13.41
CA PRO A 155 17.09 -6.35 13.96
C PRO A 155 15.81 -5.55 14.22
N ASN A 156 15.91 -4.28 14.59
CA ASN A 156 14.74 -3.42 14.81
C ASN A 156 13.92 -3.19 13.54
N TYR A 157 14.55 -3.23 12.36
CA TYR A 157 13.88 -3.05 11.07
C TYR A 157 13.44 -4.36 10.44
N GLN A 158 14.02 -5.49 10.81
CA GLN A 158 13.67 -6.78 10.23
C GLN A 158 12.19 -7.10 10.41
N PHE A 159 11.67 -6.89 11.63
CA PHE A 159 10.26 -7.07 11.92
C PHE A 159 9.39 -6.06 11.19
N LEU A 160 9.79 -4.79 11.13
CA LEU A 160 9.05 -3.76 10.38
C LEU A 160 8.96 -4.08 8.89
N ILE A 161 10.01 -4.60 8.29
CA ILE A 161 10.02 -5.02 6.89
C ILE A 161 9.15 -6.27 6.70
N ALA A 162 9.21 -7.23 7.61
CA ALA A 162 8.38 -8.42 7.57
C ALA A 162 6.90 -8.09 7.83
N GLU A 163 6.62 -7.15 8.73
CA GLU A 163 5.28 -6.67 9.08
C GLU A 163 4.65 -5.71 8.06
N LEU A 164 5.38 -5.34 7.00
CA LEU A 164 4.79 -4.51 5.94
C LEU A 164 3.55 -5.12 5.29
N ASN A 165 3.37 -6.41 5.48
CA ASN A 165 2.20 -7.13 5.01
C ASN A 165 1.24 -7.50 6.15
N SER A 166 1.65 -7.36 7.40
CA SER A 166 0.77 -7.39 8.55
C SER A 166 0.49 -5.96 8.98
N VAL A 167 -0.76 -5.58 8.99
CA VAL A 167 -1.15 -4.25 9.40
C VAL A 167 -0.80 -4.06 10.85
N HIS A 168 -0.07 -3.02 11.16
CA HIS A 168 0.14 -2.54 12.51
C HIS A 168 -1.19 -2.52 13.27
N GLY A 169 -1.24 -3.18 14.41
CA GLY A 169 -2.36 -3.12 15.33
C GLY A 169 -3.47 -4.13 15.10
N GLY A 170 -3.17 -5.31 14.57
CA GLY A 170 -4.13 -6.43 14.50
C GLY A 170 -5.27 -6.17 13.55
N ARG A 171 -5.05 -5.33 12.55
CA ARG A 171 -6.03 -5.06 11.52
C ARG A 171 -5.68 -5.82 10.30
N ASP A 172 -6.62 -6.61 9.92
CA ASP A 172 -6.68 -7.14 8.59
C ASP A 172 -6.61 -5.95 7.63
N LEU A 173 -5.50 -5.83 6.90
CA LEU A 173 -5.60 -5.15 5.62
C LEU A 173 -6.79 -5.80 4.96
N VAL A 174 -7.77 -5.01 4.62
CA VAL A 174 -8.95 -5.45 3.88
C VAL A 174 -8.53 -5.73 2.43
N PHE A 175 -7.44 -6.48 2.28
CA PHE A 175 -7.05 -7.06 1.02
C PHE A 175 -7.54 -8.51 1.06
N PRO A 176 -8.55 -8.85 0.27
CA PRO A 176 -9.09 -10.21 0.22
C PRO A 176 -8.08 -11.26 -0.24
N GLY A 177 -6.90 -10.84 -0.73
CA GLY A 177 -5.82 -11.76 -1.08
C GLY A 177 -4.46 -11.06 -1.07
N VAL A 178 -3.53 -11.52 -0.24
CA VAL A 178 -2.13 -11.10 -0.27
C VAL A 178 -1.26 -12.31 -0.59
N HIS A 179 -0.60 -12.25 -1.74
CA HIS A 179 0.42 -13.22 -2.15
C HIS A 179 1.78 -12.56 -2.01
N PHE A 180 2.56 -13.00 -1.02
CA PHE A 180 3.87 -12.46 -0.75
C PHE A 180 4.95 -13.52 -0.99
N SER A 181 5.81 -13.26 -1.96
CA SER A 181 6.96 -14.10 -2.26
C SER A 181 8.23 -13.38 -1.84
N LEU A 182 8.96 -13.97 -0.91
CA LEU A 182 10.20 -13.44 -0.37
C LEU A 182 11.38 -14.29 -0.81
N PHE A 183 12.42 -13.62 -1.29
CA PHE A 183 13.69 -14.21 -1.65
C PHE A 183 14.76 -13.69 -0.70
N ILE A 184 15.42 -14.59 0.03
CA ILE A 184 16.43 -14.27 1.05
C ILE A 184 17.71 -15.09 0.83
N ASP A 185 18.81 -14.63 1.40
CA ASP A 185 20.05 -15.37 1.47
C ASP A 185 20.28 -15.90 2.90
N LEU A 186 20.14 -17.20 3.09
CA LEU A 186 20.41 -17.84 4.38
C LEU A 186 21.87 -18.26 4.55
N GLU A 187 22.65 -18.34 3.47
CA GLU A 187 24.05 -18.76 3.54
C GLU A 187 24.95 -17.67 4.09
N SER A 188 24.61 -16.40 3.82
CA SER A 188 25.33 -15.24 4.38
C SER A 188 24.99 -14.95 5.85
N ALA A 189 24.02 -15.63 6.43
CA ALA A 189 23.59 -15.47 7.82
C ALA A 189 24.62 -16.06 8.81
N THR A 190 25.76 -15.42 8.93
CA THR A 190 26.92 -15.97 9.65
C THR A 190 26.86 -15.85 11.16
N SER A 191 25.89 -15.12 11.76
CA SER A 191 26.07 -14.74 13.15
C SER A 191 25.05 -15.26 14.17
N ASN A 192 23.85 -15.66 13.78
CA ASN A 192 22.89 -16.16 14.79
C ASN A 192 21.76 -17.02 14.21
N ALA A 193 22.04 -18.32 13.99
CA ALA A 193 21.05 -19.26 13.46
C ALA A 193 19.76 -19.34 14.30
N THR A 194 19.87 -19.18 15.62
CA THR A 194 18.72 -19.17 16.53
C THR A 194 17.84 -17.95 16.30
N TYR A 195 18.45 -16.76 16.16
CA TYR A 195 17.73 -15.55 15.87
C TYR A 195 17.01 -15.62 14.51
N THR A 196 17.72 -16.07 13.49
CA THR A 196 17.15 -16.27 12.13
C THR A 196 15.97 -17.23 12.16
N ALA A 197 16.08 -18.35 12.88
CA ALA A 197 14.99 -19.31 13.02
C ALA A 197 13.79 -18.70 13.76
N CYS A 198 14.01 -17.97 14.87
CA CYS A 198 12.95 -17.27 15.60
C CYS A 198 12.28 -16.21 14.73
N PHE A 199 13.07 -15.43 13.98
CA PHE A 199 12.55 -14.43 13.06
C PHE A 199 11.65 -15.07 11.99
N LEU A 200 12.11 -16.11 11.30
CA LEU A 200 11.33 -16.80 10.28
C LEU A 200 10.07 -17.44 10.85
N MET A 201 10.14 -18.05 12.04
CA MET A 201 8.96 -18.59 12.71
C MET A 201 7.94 -17.49 13.04
N ASN A 202 8.38 -16.34 13.53
CA ASN A 202 7.51 -15.22 13.79
C ASN A 202 6.85 -14.68 12.50
N VAL A 203 7.61 -14.51 11.42
CA VAL A 203 7.08 -14.12 10.12
C VAL A 203 6.00 -15.11 9.66
N ILE A 204 6.27 -16.41 9.72
CA ILE A 204 5.34 -17.46 9.30
C ILE A 204 4.06 -17.48 10.16
N THR A 205 4.19 -17.27 11.46
CA THR A 205 3.03 -17.29 12.39
C THR A 205 2.18 -16.05 12.32
N HIS A 206 2.79 -14.85 12.20
CA HIS A 206 2.08 -13.58 12.13
C HIS A 206 1.42 -13.34 10.77
N LEU A 207 1.93 -13.96 9.71
CA LEU A 207 1.35 -13.88 8.37
C LEU A 207 0.23 -14.93 8.15
N SER A 208 -0.62 -15.16 9.16
CA SER A 208 -1.65 -16.22 9.11
C SER A 208 -2.66 -16.04 7.97
N ASN A 209 -2.90 -14.81 7.53
CA ASN A 209 -3.95 -14.46 6.56
C ASN A 209 -3.41 -14.18 5.15
N ILE A 210 -2.14 -14.50 4.87
CA ILE A 210 -1.55 -14.29 3.56
C ILE A 210 -0.95 -15.57 2.98
N ASP A 211 -0.95 -15.66 1.66
CA ASP A 211 -0.18 -16.67 0.94
C ASP A 211 1.27 -16.26 0.91
N PHE A 212 2.11 -17.09 1.50
CA PHE A 212 3.53 -16.77 1.67
C PHE A 212 4.40 -17.83 1.03
N THR A 213 5.36 -17.38 0.22
CA THR A 213 6.36 -18.25 -0.41
C THR A 213 7.76 -17.72 -0.09
N LEU A 214 8.62 -18.58 0.42
CA LEU A 214 10.00 -18.26 0.76
C LEU A 214 10.96 -19.00 -0.16
N TYR A 215 11.84 -18.25 -0.81
CA TYR A 215 12.93 -18.77 -1.64
C TYR A 215 14.28 -18.42 -1.02
N CYS A 216 15.30 -19.25 -1.29
CA CYS A 216 16.67 -19.02 -0.84
C CYS A 216 17.64 -18.96 -2.00
N GLY A 217 18.54 -17.98 -1.97
CA GLY A 217 19.67 -17.86 -2.90
C GLY A 217 20.56 -16.67 -2.61
N MET A 218 21.80 -16.75 -3.04
CA MET A 218 22.84 -15.74 -2.81
C MET A 218 22.56 -14.37 -3.45
N GLN A 219 21.63 -14.32 -4.41
CA GLN A 219 21.34 -13.07 -5.14
C GLN A 219 20.58 -12.04 -4.29
N ALA A 220 20.15 -12.38 -3.07
CA ALA A 220 19.52 -11.42 -2.17
C ALA A 220 20.51 -10.47 -1.48
N GLN A 221 21.81 -10.80 -1.49
CA GLN A 221 22.84 -10.04 -0.77
C GLN A 221 22.77 -8.54 -1.07
N ARG A 222 22.71 -7.74 0.01
CA ARG A 222 22.62 -6.26 0.01
C ARG A 222 21.47 -5.66 -0.80
N LYS A 223 20.46 -6.44 -1.18
CA LYS A 223 19.33 -5.92 -1.95
C LYS A 223 18.11 -5.72 -1.08
N LEU A 224 17.40 -4.62 -1.34
CA LEU A 224 16.06 -4.36 -0.87
C LEU A 224 15.21 -4.01 -2.09
N ILE A 225 14.47 -4.97 -2.61
CA ILE A 225 13.63 -4.81 -3.80
C ILE A 225 12.24 -5.34 -3.50
N PHE A 226 11.24 -4.51 -3.74
CA PHE A 226 9.83 -4.89 -3.63
C PHE A 226 9.13 -4.48 -4.91
N ALA A 227 8.47 -5.41 -5.55
CA ALA A 227 7.63 -5.16 -6.71
C ALA A 227 6.22 -5.67 -6.44
N ILE A 228 5.25 -4.76 -6.51
CA ILE A 228 3.85 -5.01 -6.26
C ILE A 228 3.14 -4.88 -7.59
N LYS A 229 2.62 -6.01 -8.07
CA LYS A 229 2.00 -6.09 -9.39
C LYS A 229 0.98 -4.97 -9.62
N ASP A 230 1.01 -4.39 -10.80
CA ASP A 230 0.10 -3.33 -11.28
C ASP A 230 0.09 -2.03 -10.45
N THR A 231 1.01 -1.87 -9.48
CA THR A 231 0.87 -0.80 -8.50
C THR A 231 2.16 0.02 -8.30
N TYR A 232 3.20 -0.59 -7.78
CA TYR A 232 4.34 0.13 -7.25
C TYR A 232 5.57 -0.77 -7.11
N ALA A 233 6.73 -0.21 -7.30
CA ALA A 233 7.97 -0.89 -6.95
C ALA A 233 8.97 0.07 -6.29
N ILE A 234 9.78 -0.48 -5.40
CA ILE A 234 10.91 0.21 -4.79
C ILE A 234 12.12 -0.71 -4.78
N SER A 235 13.27 -0.16 -5.09
CA SER A 235 14.54 -0.90 -5.07
C SER A 235 15.64 -0.05 -4.48
N GLY A 236 16.55 -0.68 -3.75
CA GLY A 236 17.74 -0.04 -3.18
C GLY A 236 18.80 -1.08 -2.82
N MET A 237 20.00 -0.61 -2.54
CA MET A 237 21.12 -1.43 -2.10
C MET A 237 21.52 -1.05 -0.69
N LEU A 238 21.58 -2.02 0.22
CA LEU A 238 22.12 -1.82 1.57
C LEU A 238 23.61 -1.49 1.54
N VAL A 239 24.00 -0.44 2.21
CA VAL A 239 25.41 -0.08 2.45
C VAL A 239 25.85 -0.64 3.80
N ASP A 240 25.02 -0.42 4.78
CA ASP A 240 25.15 -0.95 6.14
C ASP A 240 23.78 -1.45 6.65
N SER A 241 23.67 -1.77 7.92
CA SER A 241 22.44 -2.30 8.53
C SER A 241 21.28 -1.30 8.60
N SER A 242 21.50 -0.02 8.29
CA SER A 242 20.54 1.08 8.50
C SER A 242 20.39 2.06 7.32
N HIS A 243 21.21 1.93 6.27
CA HIS A 243 21.21 2.85 5.11
C HIS A 243 21.17 2.12 3.78
N CYS A 244 20.50 2.74 2.82
CA CYS A 244 20.36 2.28 1.44
C CYS A 244 20.89 3.32 0.47
N LEU A 245 21.63 2.90 -0.54
CA LEU A 245 22.03 3.73 -1.68
C LEU A 245 21.25 3.39 -2.95
N GLY A 246 21.19 4.37 -3.85
CA GLY A 246 20.62 4.19 -5.19
C GLY A 246 19.17 3.77 -5.15
N VAL A 247 18.38 4.35 -4.25
CA VAL A 247 16.98 3.98 -4.10
C VAL A 247 16.16 4.55 -5.24
N SER A 248 15.41 3.69 -5.91
CA SER A 248 14.48 4.05 -6.98
C SER A 248 13.07 3.62 -6.62
N THR A 249 12.09 4.48 -6.84
CA THR A 249 10.67 4.15 -6.75
C THR A 249 10.05 4.23 -8.14
N ILE A 250 9.17 3.30 -8.46
CA ILE A 250 8.52 3.17 -9.77
C ILE A 250 7.02 3.15 -9.54
N GLU A 251 6.31 4.13 -10.09
CA GLU A 251 4.83 4.23 -10.06
C GLU A 251 4.21 3.95 -11.44
N ASP A 252 5.04 3.60 -12.41
CA ASP A 252 4.60 3.17 -13.74
C ASP A 252 4.22 1.70 -13.73
N CYS A 253 3.00 1.40 -14.17
CA CYS A 253 2.43 0.04 -14.13
C CYS A 253 3.22 -0.94 -15.02
N GLU A 254 3.65 -0.53 -16.21
CA GLU A 254 4.36 -1.39 -17.16
C GLU A 254 5.74 -1.76 -16.61
N LEU A 255 6.50 -0.77 -16.17
CA LEU A 255 7.83 -0.97 -15.59
C LEU A 255 7.77 -1.76 -14.28
N THR A 256 6.76 -1.49 -13.45
CA THR A 256 6.54 -2.25 -12.22
C THR A 256 6.26 -3.72 -12.51
N ASN A 257 5.43 -4.00 -13.51
CA ASN A 257 5.11 -5.37 -13.94
C ASN A 257 6.32 -6.06 -14.57
N GLU A 258 7.12 -5.34 -15.34
CA GLU A 258 8.36 -5.88 -15.88
C GLU A 258 9.31 -6.33 -14.76
N LEU A 259 9.52 -5.47 -13.75
CA LEU A 259 10.34 -5.81 -12.58
C LEU A 259 9.75 -6.98 -11.80
N TYR A 260 8.43 -6.96 -11.53
CA TYR A 260 7.71 -8.06 -10.87
C TYR A 260 7.94 -9.40 -11.57
N HIS A 261 7.79 -9.44 -12.90
CA HIS A 261 8.01 -10.66 -13.67
C HIS A 261 9.47 -11.11 -13.67
N LYS A 262 10.43 -10.18 -13.72
CA LYS A 262 11.86 -10.51 -13.60
C LYS A 262 12.19 -11.15 -12.26
N ILE A 263 11.67 -10.60 -11.15
CA ILE A 263 11.89 -11.18 -9.82
C ILE A 263 11.23 -12.57 -9.73
N ARG A 264 10.01 -12.74 -10.23
CA ARG A 264 9.34 -14.04 -10.30
C ARG A 264 10.17 -15.09 -11.04
N LEU A 265 10.76 -14.72 -12.17
CA LEU A 265 11.62 -15.62 -12.94
C LEU A 265 12.90 -15.99 -12.18
N LEU A 266 13.47 -15.07 -11.40
CA LEU A 266 14.59 -15.36 -10.51
C LEU A 266 14.18 -16.36 -9.42
N CYS A 267 13.08 -16.08 -8.72
CA CYS A 267 12.55 -16.98 -7.68
C CYS A 267 12.33 -18.40 -8.19
N ASN A 268 11.80 -18.56 -9.40
CA ASN A 268 11.53 -19.88 -10.00
C ASN A 268 12.80 -20.70 -10.30
N LYS A 269 13.98 -20.07 -10.28
CA LYS A 269 15.28 -20.74 -10.51
C LYS A 269 15.98 -21.11 -9.21
N GLU A 270 15.46 -20.65 -8.08
CA GLU A 270 16.09 -20.77 -6.77
C GLU A 270 15.39 -21.82 -5.90
N THR A 271 16.00 -22.14 -4.78
CA THR A 271 15.48 -23.17 -3.89
C THR A 271 14.23 -22.68 -3.17
N LEU A 272 13.12 -23.37 -3.33
CA LEU A 272 11.90 -23.15 -2.55
C LEU A 272 12.09 -23.73 -1.15
N LEU A 273 12.03 -22.88 -0.13
CA LEU A 273 12.14 -23.30 1.28
C LEU A 273 10.79 -23.57 1.92
N LEU A 274 9.82 -22.70 1.66
CA LEU A 274 8.51 -22.77 2.28
C LEU A 274 7.44 -22.21 1.34
N ARG A 275 6.30 -22.89 1.33
CA ARG A 275 5.05 -22.36 0.77
C ARG A 275 3.94 -22.54 1.78
N LYS A 276 3.27 -21.45 2.10
CA LYS A 276 2.07 -21.42 2.92
C LYS A 276 0.93 -20.83 2.11
N THR A 277 -0.18 -21.53 2.06
CA THR A 277 -1.38 -21.14 1.31
C THR A 277 -2.54 -20.97 2.28
N THR A 278 -3.35 -19.96 2.09
CA THR A 278 -4.55 -19.72 2.90
C THR A 278 -5.65 -20.73 2.56
N ILE A 279 -6.57 -20.99 3.50
CA ILE A 279 -7.66 -21.94 3.30
C ILE A 279 -8.56 -21.59 2.10
N PRO A 280 -8.96 -20.31 1.87
CA PRO A 280 -9.74 -19.95 0.69
C PRO A 280 -9.08 -20.32 -0.64
N GLU A 281 -7.77 -20.13 -0.76
CA GLU A 281 -7.03 -20.47 -1.97
C GLU A 281 -6.86 -21.98 -2.14
N MET A 282 -6.70 -22.72 -1.03
CA MET A 282 -6.69 -24.18 -1.07
C MET A 282 -8.00 -24.73 -1.65
N ILE A 283 -9.14 -24.15 -1.28
CA ILE A 283 -10.45 -24.58 -1.79
C ILE A 283 -10.57 -24.35 -3.30
N GLN A 284 -10.10 -23.19 -3.80
CA GLN A 284 -10.12 -22.87 -5.24
C GLN A 284 -9.26 -23.82 -6.10
N HIS A 285 -8.26 -24.46 -5.52
CA HIS A 285 -7.41 -25.42 -6.23
C HIS A 285 -7.98 -26.86 -6.27
N PHE A 286 -9.02 -27.14 -5.50
CA PHE A 286 -9.66 -28.45 -5.44
C PHE A 286 -11.05 -28.51 -6.10
N GLU A 287 -11.57 -27.38 -6.61
CA GLU A 287 -12.74 -27.30 -7.51
C GLU A 287 -12.29 -27.31 -8.98
#